data_519900dcd6b025a2a0fe6c1f3e829721
#
_entry.id   519900dcd6b025a2a0fe6c1f3e829721
#
_cell.length_a   1.000
_cell.length_b   1.000
_cell.length_c   1.000
_cell.angle_alpha   90.00
_cell.angle_beta   90.00
_cell.angle_gamma   90.00
#
_symmetry.space_group_name_H-M   'P 1'
#
loop_
_entity.id
_entity.type
_entity.pdbx_description
1 polymer ?
#
loop_
_entity_poly.entity_id
_entity_poly.type
_entity_poly.pdbx_seq_one_letter_code
_entity_poly.pdbx_strand_id
1 'polypeptide(L)'
;VIGVERAQPAEPEPSGSSEKGTPRGKGQPAQPRGTRPHRVLVRSLVVLASVVLVLSMIANWVQTQLLDSNQLSGQTSAILKNPDVQEQLSLFAVDQLYANVDVQASIEQRLPSAAQPLAAPITALTRQLATNVAQKALASPQVQSLVSNAVGRAQAQFVDLIENKDQFVSTTGGQVTLEYGSIIADLATRLGVSPATISNIQGLVREYSTNLRQGLTTAETNIQAVRASLAQVKQGQLSSQTRQDLQTLSTNAAALQTTVADLQKKIRVIKPQAPAQLQSTLSNLAGLLSDLDARLTALDQQISAVLKNPSKANVVKLDPALAALESRVTTLLNRQVIQHPGELVLMQSSQLSGLQDLVGVLRSVGFVLPILALLLYLGALYLARGWRREAMISVGGGILAAALIILVTRRLIGGAVVNSVVSSDSVKPAVTAIWDIVSGGLRQRALFVLVVGVGFIVGGVLAGPGRHAMAVRRFLAPYLRDHPIVVYSVVAVLFLLWLTIMPAINNLGQVIVIVALALLAA
;
A
#
# COMPACT_ATOMS: atom_id res chain seq x y z
N VAL A 1 40.65 -2.88 109.01
CA VAL A 1 41.74 -2.19 109.71
C VAL A 1 42.17 -1.07 108.77
N ILE A 2 41.77 0.10 109.18
CA ILE A 2 42.50 1.35 109.23
C ILE A 2 43.03 1.84 107.87
N GLY A 3 42.73 2.94 107.33
CA GLY A 3 42.40 4.25 107.95
C GLY A 3 42.99 5.35 107.08
N VAL A 4 42.28 6.41 107.00
CA VAL A 4 42.67 7.78 107.20
C VAL A 4 43.41 8.44 106.01
N GLU A 5 42.89 9.42 105.36
CA GLU A 5 42.36 10.75 105.66
C GLU A 5 43.21 11.85 105.05
N ARG A 6 42.52 12.80 104.44
CA ARG A 6 42.81 14.26 104.37
C ARG A 6 43.86 14.74 103.36
N ALA A 7 43.75 15.84 102.70
CA ALA A 7 42.87 17.02 102.74
C ALA A 7 43.11 17.85 101.50
N GLN A 8 42.12 18.57 101.08
CA GLN A 8 42.20 19.81 100.28
C GLN A 8 42.92 20.93 101.10
N PRO A 9 43.46 22.00 100.54
CA PRO A 9 42.65 23.02 99.88
C PRO A 9 43.32 23.89 98.77
N ALA A 10 42.46 24.68 98.12
CA ALA A 10 42.53 26.06 97.65
C ALA A 10 43.16 26.43 96.31
N GLU A 11 42.28 26.99 95.48
CA GLU A 11 42.47 27.94 94.37
C GLU A 11 43.35 29.14 94.78
N PRO A 12 43.95 29.91 93.79
CA PRO A 12 43.17 30.84 92.99
C PRO A 12 43.65 31.01 91.53
N GLU A 13 42.73 31.44 90.65
CA GLU A 13 42.97 32.11 89.36
C GLU A 13 43.73 33.45 89.57
N PRO A 14 44.32 34.17 88.54
CA PRO A 14 43.77 34.32 87.16
C PRO A 14 44.79 34.53 86.01
N SER A 15 44.24 34.67 84.83
CA SER A 15 44.65 35.49 83.66
C SER A 15 45.84 35.12 82.78
N GLY A 16 45.59 35.13 81.48
CA GLY A 16 46.62 35.46 80.50
C GLY A 16 46.56 34.64 79.21
N SER A 17 45.74 35.10 78.22
CA SER A 17 45.94 35.05 76.76
C SER A 17 47.19 34.35 76.25
N SER A 18 47.00 33.37 75.32
CA SER A 18 47.63 33.43 74.00
C SER A 18 47.21 32.22 73.11
N GLU A 19 46.80 32.54 71.89
CA GLU A 19 46.62 31.68 70.79
C GLU A 19 47.75 30.68 70.54
N LYS A 20 47.41 29.47 70.13
CA LYS A 20 47.95 28.84 68.91
C LYS A 20 47.46 27.41 68.64
N GLY A 21 46.81 27.25 67.55
CA GLY A 21 47.15 26.18 66.60
C GLY A 21 46.54 24.79 66.81
N THR A 22 45.25 24.62 66.48
CA THR A 22 44.69 23.29 66.12
C THR A 22 45.27 22.78 64.79
N PRO A 23 45.83 21.59 64.70
CA PRO A 23 46.21 21.03 63.37
C PRO A 23 44.96 20.63 62.59
N ARG A 24 44.72 21.35 61.48
CA ARG A 24 43.76 21.02 60.45
C ARG A 24 43.93 19.57 60.02
N GLY A 25 42.88 18.82 60.18
CA GLY A 25 42.71 17.53 59.55
C GLY A 25 43.02 17.62 58.07
N LYS A 26 43.79 16.65 57.54
CA LYS A 26 44.12 16.49 56.14
C LYS A 26 42.85 16.47 55.37
N GLY A 27 42.59 17.52 54.57
CA GLY A 27 41.51 17.57 53.62
C GLY A 27 41.59 16.37 52.65
N GLN A 28 40.52 15.59 52.59
CA GLN A 28 40.31 14.64 51.49
C GLN A 28 40.43 15.42 50.20
N PRO A 29 41.18 14.91 49.18
CA PRO A 29 41.23 15.57 47.90
C PRO A 29 39.80 15.57 47.32
N ALA A 30 39.28 16.76 47.05
CA ALA A 30 38.01 16.95 46.38
C ALA A 30 38.06 16.16 45.08
N GLN A 31 37.23 15.10 44.96
CA GLN A 31 37.05 14.38 43.71
C GLN A 31 36.67 15.40 42.63
N PRO A 32 37.35 15.43 41.48
CA PRO A 32 37.00 16.34 40.41
C PRO A 32 35.55 16.06 40.01
N ARG A 33 34.65 17.00 40.31
CA ARG A 33 33.28 17.00 39.79
C ARG A 33 33.40 17.09 38.29
N GLY A 34 33.32 15.90 37.63
CA GLY A 34 33.32 15.76 36.19
C GLY A 34 32.36 16.77 35.58
N THR A 35 32.88 17.54 34.68
CA THR A 35 32.29 18.70 34.04
C THR A 35 30.86 18.45 33.59
N ARG A 36 29.90 19.20 34.14
CA ARG A 36 28.46 19.18 33.81
C ARG A 36 28.14 19.20 32.30
N PRO A 37 28.94 19.85 31.39
CA PRO A 37 28.65 19.89 29.96
C PRO A 37 28.63 18.51 29.26
N HIS A 38 29.50 17.58 29.66
CA HIS A 38 29.55 16.25 29.03
C HIS A 38 28.31 15.37 29.32
N ARG A 39 27.67 15.52 30.49
CA ARG A 39 26.46 14.77 30.84
C ARG A 39 25.23 15.25 30.04
N VAL A 40 25.13 16.57 29.82
CA VAL A 40 24.06 17.15 29.01
C VAL A 40 24.21 16.71 27.54
N LEU A 41 25.43 16.77 27.00
CA LEU A 41 25.74 16.38 25.65
C LEU A 41 25.42 14.89 25.40
N VAL A 42 25.76 13.99 26.30
CA VAL A 42 25.43 12.55 26.15
C VAL A 42 23.93 12.33 26.22
N ARG A 43 23.20 13.03 27.13
CA ARG A 43 21.73 12.91 27.18
C ARG A 43 21.07 13.44 25.89
N SER A 44 21.53 14.58 25.38
CA SER A 44 21.02 15.11 24.11
C SER A 44 21.32 14.17 22.94
N LEU A 45 22.51 13.54 22.93
CA LEU A 45 22.87 12.54 21.92
C LEU A 45 21.96 11.31 21.98
N VAL A 46 21.63 10.81 23.17
CA VAL A 46 20.69 9.69 23.36
C VAL A 46 19.29 10.07 22.88
N VAL A 47 18.81 11.28 23.21
CA VAL A 47 17.49 11.74 22.74
C VAL A 47 17.48 11.82 21.21
N LEU A 48 18.50 12.44 20.61
CA LEU A 48 18.63 12.52 19.15
C LEU A 48 18.69 11.13 18.52
N ALA A 49 19.48 10.21 19.07
CA ALA A 49 19.57 8.84 18.60
C ALA A 49 18.21 8.13 18.67
N SER A 50 17.42 8.37 19.72
CA SER A 50 16.08 7.78 19.89
C SER A 50 15.11 8.33 18.85
N VAL A 51 15.15 9.62 18.53
CA VAL A 51 14.33 10.21 17.46
C VAL A 51 14.73 9.63 16.10
N VAL A 52 16.05 9.56 15.82
CA VAL A 52 16.55 8.94 14.57
C VAL A 52 16.14 7.47 14.49
N LEU A 53 16.15 6.74 15.59
CA LEU A 53 15.71 5.34 15.65
C LEU A 53 14.21 5.20 15.30
N VAL A 54 13.34 6.06 15.86
CA VAL A 54 11.90 6.08 15.51
C VAL A 54 11.70 6.33 14.02
N LEU A 55 12.36 7.37 13.47
CA LEU A 55 12.29 7.68 12.04
C LEU A 55 12.82 6.54 11.18
N SER A 56 13.92 5.90 11.60
CA SER A 56 14.50 4.74 10.94
C SER A 56 13.52 3.55 10.87
N MET A 57 12.82 3.27 11.97
CA MET A 57 11.84 2.17 12.02
C MET A 57 10.66 2.42 11.09
N ILE A 58 10.16 3.67 11.07
CA ILE A 58 9.06 4.07 10.18
C ILE A 58 9.51 4.00 8.72
N ALA A 59 10.66 4.62 8.39
CA ALA A 59 11.19 4.62 7.03
C ALA A 59 11.43 3.21 6.48
N ASN A 60 12.04 2.34 7.29
CA ASN A 60 12.29 0.96 6.89
C ASN A 60 10.99 0.15 6.74
N TRP A 61 9.97 0.41 7.59
CA TRP A 61 8.66 -0.21 7.44
C TRP A 61 7.97 0.25 6.15
N VAL A 62 7.93 1.56 5.89
CA VAL A 62 7.35 2.12 4.66
C VAL A 62 8.08 1.58 3.42
N GLN A 63 9.41 1.53 3.46
CA GLN A 63 10.22 0.97 2.37
C GLN A 63 9.84 -0.49 2.08
N THR A 64 9.72 -1.33 3.11
CA THR A 64 9.30 -2.74 2.94
C THR A 64 7.87 -2.87 2.43
N GLN A 65 6.96 -1.99 2.84
CA GLN A 65 5.58 -2.00 2.35
C GLN A 65 5.47 -1.60 0.87
N LEU A 66 6.30 -0.65 0.43
CA LEU A 66 6.24 -0.13 -0.93
C LEU A 66 7.06 -0.95 -1.94
N LEU A 67 8.21 -1.50 -1.51
CA LEU A 67 9.20 -2.05 -2.44
C LEU A 67 9.36 -3.58 -2.37
N ASP A 68 8.80 -4.26 -1.36
CA ASP A 68 8.93 -5.72 -1.22
C ASP A 68 7.65 -6.43 -1.68
N SER A 69 7.66 -6.91 -2.92
CA SER A 69 6.54 -7.64 -3.54
C SER A 69 6.21 -8.97 -2.84
N ASN A 70 7.21 -9.64 -2.26
CA ASN A 70 6.97 -10.88 -1.51
C ASN A 70 6.23 -10.60 -0.21
N GLN A 71 6.56 -9.50 0.47
CA GLN A 71 5.86 -9.11 1.69
C GLN A 71 4.42 -8.74 1.40
N LEU A 72 4.14 -7.98 0.34
CA LEU A 72 2.76 -7.62 -0.03
C LEU A 72 1.94 -8.84 -0.44
N SER A 73 2.52 -9.76 -1.23
CA SER A 73 1.87 -11.03 -1.58
C SER A 73 1.53 -11.85 -0.33
N GLY A 74 2.46 -11.97 0.62
CA GLY A 74 2.24 -12.65 1.89
C GLY A 74 1.14 -12.00 2.75
N GLN A 75 1.14 -10.67 2.84
CA GLN A 75 0.11 -9.91 3.55
C GLN A 75 -1.25 -10.05 2.87
N THR A 76 -1.32 -9.98 1.53
CA THR A 76 -2.55 -10.19 0.77
C THR A 76 -3.12 -11.58 1.05
N SER A 77 -2.29 -12.63 1.07
CA SER A 77 -2.72 -13.97 1.47
C SER A 77 -3.27 -14.01 2.90
N ALA A 78 -2.60 -13.34 3.86
CA ALA A 78 -3.06 -13.27 5.24
C ALA A 78 -4.38 -12.49 5.38
N ILE A 79 -4.54 -11.40 4.65
CA ILE A 79 -5.78 -10.60 4.59
C ILE A 79 -6.93 -11.45 4.05
N LEU A 80 -6.71 -12.17 2.94
CA LEU A 80 -7.74 -13.02 2.32
C LEU A 80 -8.10 -14.25 3.17
N LYS A 81 -7.23 -14.67 4.10
CA LYS A 81 -7.53 -15.75 5.07
C LYS A 81 -8.35 -15.27 6.25
N ASN A 82 -8.43 -13.97 6.48
CA ASN A 82 -9.19 -13.43 7.61
C ASN A 82 -10.70 -13.51 7.33
N PRO A 83 -11.51 -14.12 8.23
CA PRO A 83 -12.93 -14.32 8.00
C PRO A 83 -13.72 -13.02 7.91
N ASP A 84 -13.38 -11.99 8.71
CA ASP A 84 -14.07 -10.69 8.67
C ASP A 84 -13.84 -9.99 7.32
N VAL A 85 -12.64 -10.15 6.75
CA VAL A 85 -12.31 -9.60 5.42
C VAL A 85 -13.02 -10.39 4.31
N GLN A 86 -13.07 -11.73 4.41
CA GLN A 86 -13.80 -12.56 3.44
C GLN A 86 -15.29 -12.19 3.40
N GLU A 87 -15.90 -11.98 4.55
CA GLU A 87 -17.30 -11.57 4.64
C GLU A 87 -17.53 -10.23 3.96
N GLN A 88 -16.74 -9.21 4.28
CA GLN A 88 -16.90 -7.88 3.69
C GLN A 88 -16.59 -7.85 2.19
N LEU A 89 -15.55 -8.55 1.74
CA LEU A 89 -15.24 -8.66 0.31
C LEU A 89 -16.34 -9.40 -0.46
N SER A 90 -16.94 -10.44 0.13
CA SER A 90 -18.03 -11.16 -0.50
C SER A 90 -19.29 -10.31 -0.65
N LEU A 91 -19.63 -9.54 0.39
CA LEU A 91 -20.73 -8.58 0.35
C LEU A 91 -20.48 -7.51 -0.72
N PHE A 92 -19.29 -6.90 -0.72
CA PHE A 92 -18.92 -5.89 -1.71
C PHE A 92 -18.97 -6.43 -3.14
N ALA A 93 -18.44 -7.63 -3.40
CA ALA A 93 -18.43 -8.23 -4.72
C ALA A 93 -19.86 -8.52 -5.23
N VAL A 94 -20.73 -9.03 -4.36
CA VAL A 94 -22.14 -9.27 -4.68
C VAL A 94 -22.88 -7.97 -4.88
N ASP A 95 -22.65 -6.96 -4.04
CA ASP A 95 -23.27 -5.64 -4.17
C ASP A 95 -22.90 -4.98 -5.51
N GLN A 96 -21.61 -5.05 -5.89
CA GLN A 96 -21.16 -4.55 -7.19
C GLN A 96 -21.78 -5.33 -8.36
N LEU A 97 -21.95 -6.65 -8.23
CA LEU A 97 -22.63 -7.45 -9.24
C LEU A 97 -24.09 -6.99 -9.40
N TYR A 98 -24.82 -6.85 -8.29
CA TYR A 98 -26.24 -6.46 -8.29
C TYR A 98 -26.46 -4.99 -8.68
N ALA A 99 -25.48 -4.12 -8.43
CA ALA A 99 -25.52 -2.72 -8.87
C ALA A 99 -25.33 -2.57 -10.40
N ASN A 100 -24.57 -3.49 -11.01
CA ASN A 100 -24.29 -3.44 -12.45
C ASN A 100 -25.22 -4.32 -13.30
N VAL A 101 -25.96 -5.23 -12.67
CA VAL A 101 -26.90 -6.14 -13.31
C VAL A 101 -28.23 -6.03 -12.58
N ASP A 102 -29.28 -5.59 -13.28
CA ASP A 102 -30.64 -5.59 -12.71
C ASP A 102 -31.16 -7.04 -12.64
N VAL A 103 -30.73 -7.72 -11.56
CA VAL A 103 -31.09 -9.11 -11.29
C VAL A 103 -32.60 -9.23 -11.02
N GLN A 104 -33.19 -8.23 -10.36
CA GLN A 104 -34.62 -8.23 -10.07
C GLN A 104 -35.44 -8.15 -11.35
N ALA A 105 -35.17 -7.21 -12.23
CA ALA A 105 -35.84 -7.12 -13.53
C ALA A 105 -35.62 -8.37 -14.37
N SER A 106 -34.43 -8.97 -14.32
CA SER A 106 -34.14 -10.23 -15.03
C SER A 106 -34.95 -11.41 -14.49
N ILE A 107 -35.26 -11.44 -13.19
CA ILE A 107 -36.13 -12.45 -12.58
C ILE A 107 -37.59 -12.17 -12.94
N GLU A 108 -38.05 -10.91 -12.80
CA GLU A 108 -39.41 -10.48 -13.13
C GLU A 108 -39.80 -10.85 -14.56
N GLN A 109 -38.89 -10.61 -15.52
CA GLN A 109 -39.13 -10.95 -16.95
C GLN A 109 -39.28 -12.45 -17.21
N ARG A 110 -38.73 -13.31 -16.34
CA ARG A 110 -38.80 -14.76 -16.48
C ARG A 110 -39.93 -15.41 -15.68
N LEU A 111 -40.57 -14.67 -14.79
CA LEU A 111 -41.67 -15.14 -13.96
C LEU A 111 -43.01 -14.91 -14.69
N PRO A 112 -43.98 -15.86 -14.62
CA PRO A 112 -45.34 -15.60 -15.01
C PRO A 112 -45.93 -14.41 -14.27
N SER A 113 -46.87 -13.67 -14.89
CA SER A 113 -47.43 -12.44 -14.32
C SER A 113 -48.00 -12.59 -12.89
N ALA A 114 -48.57 -13.74 -12.56
CA ALA A 114 -49.07 -14.07 -11.24
C ALA A 114 -47.95 -14.25 -10.18
N ALA A 115 -46.72 -14.53 -10.59
CA ALA A 115 -45.57 -14.76 -9.72
C ALA A 115 -44.59 -13.58 -9.66
N GLN A 116 -44.80 -12.53 -10.45
CA GLN A 116 -43.93 -11.33 -10.46
C GLN A 116 -43.72 -10.67 -9.06
N PRO A 117 -44.75 -10.61 -8.17
CA PRO A 117 -44.54 -10.08 -6.82
C PRO A 117 -43.53 -10.86 -5.98
N LEU A 118 -43.18 -12.11 -6.39
CA LEU A 118 -42.15 -12.92 -5.71
C LEU A 118 -40.73 -12.59 -6.17
N ALA A 119 -40.54 -11.77 -7.19
CA ALA A 119 -39.22 -11.44 -7.72
C ALA A 119 -38.31 -10.78 -6.66
N ALA A 120 -38.82 -9.85 -5.86
CA ALA A 120 -38.04 -9.20 -4.82
C ALA A 120 -37.57 -10.17 -3.72
N PRO A 121 -38.43 -11.03 -3.11
CA PRO A 121 -37.94 -12.05 -2.17
C PRO A 121 -37.02 -13.08 -2.81
N ILE A 122 -37.23 -13.49 -4.07
CA ILE A 122 -36.30 -14.38 -4.79
C ILE A 122 -34.95 -13.70 -4.99
N THR A 123 -34.94 -12.43 -5.37
CA THR A 123 -33.70 -11.63 -5.51
C THR A 123 -32.94 -11.54 -4.18
N ALA A 124 -33.63 -11.34 -3.06
CA ALA A 124 -33.00 -11.30 -1.73
C ALA A 124 -32.36 -12.65 -1.35
N LEU A 125 -33.06 -13.75 -1.60
CA LEU A 125 -32.52 -15.11 -1.38
C LEU A 125 -31.33 -15.41 -2.29
N THR A 126 -31.40 -15.05 -3.56
CA THR A 126 -30.28 -15.25 -4.50
C THR A 126 -29.07 -14.40 -4.12
N ARG A 127 -29.27 -13.18 -3.62
CA ARG A 127 -28.19 -12.33 -3.10
C ARG A 127 -27.49 -12.99 -1.91
N GLN A 128 -28.25 -13.53 -0.94
CA GLN A 128 -27.68 -14.23 0.20
C GLN A 128 -26.90 -15.50 -0.23
N LEU A 129 -27.45 -16.29 -1.16
CA LEU A 129 -26.75 -17.44 -1.72
C LEU A 129 -25.48 -17.03 -2.46
N ALA A 130 -25.54 -15.98 -3.27
CA ALA A 130 -24.37 -15.43 -3.96
C ALA A 130 -23.28 -14.97 -2.99
N THR A 131 -23.64 -14.33 -1.89
CA THR A 131 -22.69 -13.93 -0.83
C THR A 131 -22.01 -15.14 -0.20
N ASN A 132 -22.76 -16.18 0.14
CA ASN A 132 -22.20 -17.43 0.70
C ASN A 132 -21.27 -18.14 -0.30
N VAL A 133 -21.61 -18.15 -1.59
CA VAL A 133 -20.77 -18.71 -2.64
C VAL A 133 -19.49 -17.88 -2.82
N ALA A 134 -19.61 -16.55 -2.84
CA ALA A 134 -18.47 -15.65 -2.93
C ALA A 134 -17.52 -15.82 -1.73
N GLN A 135 -18.05 -15.92 -0.53
CA GLN A 135 -17.26 -16.16 0.69
C GLN A 135 -16.50 -17.49 0.63
N LYS A 136 -17.18 -18.58 0.21
CA LYS A 136 -16.53 -19.89 0.02
C LYS A 136 -15.46 -19.85 -1.07
N ALA A 137 -15.69 -19.11 -2.14
CA ALA A 137 -14.71 -18.92 -3.21
C ALA A 137 -13.47 -18.16 -2.69
N LEU A 138 -13.66 -17.06 -1.94
CA LEU A 138 -12.56 -16.30 -1.32
C LEU A 138 -11.80 -17.13 -0.26
N ALA A 139 -12.49 -18.04 0.44
CA ALA A 139 -11.85 -18.95 1.39
C ALA A 139 -11.02 -20.06 0.71
N SER A 140 -11.21 -20.29 -0.60
CA SER A 140 -10.48 -21.36 -1.30
C SER A 140 -8.99 -21.02 -1.46
N PRO A 141 -8.06 -21.98 -1.20
CA PRO A 141 -6.62 -21.74 -1.36
C PRO A 141 -6.24 -21.32 -2.77
N GLN A 142 -6.97 -21.81 -3.78
CA GLN A 142 -6.74 -21.48 -5.19
C GLN A 142 -6.97 -20.00 -5.46
N VAL A 143 -8.12 -19.45 -5.03
CA VAL A 143 -8.43 -18.02 -5.22
C VAL A 143 -7.46 -17.15 -4.39
N GLN A 144 -7.15 -17.54 -3.15
CA GLN A 144 -6.19 -16.81 -2.31
C GLN A 144 -4.80 -16.75 -2.97
N SER A 145 -4.32 -17.87 -3.51
CA SER A 145 -3.03 -17.90 -4.21
C SER A 145 -3.04 -17.10 -5.51
N LEU A 146 -4.14 -17.14 -6.26
CA LEU A 146 -4.29 -16.36 -7.48
C LEU A 146 -4.25 -14.85 -7.21
N VAL A 147 -5.04 -14.39 -6.23
CA VAL A 147 -5.11 -12.96 -5.89
C VAL A 147 -3.79 -12.48 -5.29
N SER A 148 -3.19 -13.22 -4.35
CA SER A 148 -1.91 -12.82 -3.74
C SER A 148 -0.77 -12.78 -4.76
N ASN A 149 -0.72 -13.72 -5.71
CA ASN A 149 0.25 -13.71 -6.80
C ASN A 149 0.00 -12.56 -7.79
N ALA A 150 -1.26 -12.25 -8.08
CA ALA A 150 -1.61 -11.12 -8.95
C ALA A 150 -1.20 -9.79 -8.33
N VAL A 151 -1.48 -9.58 -7.03
CA VAL A 151 -1.08 -8.39 -6.28
C VAL A 151 0.45 -8.28 -6.20
N GLY A 152 1.15 -9.38 -5.90
CA GLY A 152 2.62 -9.40 -5.86
C GLY A 152 3.26 -9.03 -7.20
N ARG A 153 2.71 -9.53 -8.33
CA ARG A 153 3.19 -9.16 -9.67
C ARG A 153 2.88 -7.71 -10.03
N ALA A 154 1.66 -7.25 -9.73
CA ALA A 154 1.30 -5.85 -9.98
C ALA A 154 2.22 -4.90 -9.23
N GLN A 155 2.56 -5.22 -7.97
CA GLN A 155 3.51 -4.43 -7.20
C GLN A 155 4.94 -4.52 -7.77
N ALA A 156 5.40 -5.72 -8.16
CA ALA A 156 6.72 -5.88 -8.77
C ALA A 156 6.84 -5.00 -10.03
N GLN A 157 5.84 -5.04 -10.91
CA GLN A 157 5.79 -4.18 -12.09
C GLN A 157 5.76 -2.68 -11.73
N PHE A 158 5.01 -2.31 -10.69
CA PHE A 158 4.97 -0.93 -10.21
C PHE A 158 6.32 -0.48 -9.64
N VAL A 159 7.02 -1.35 -8.90
CA VAL A 159 8.37 -1.09 -8.38
C VAL A 159 9.37 -0.96 -9.53
N ASP A 160 9.34 -1.88 -10.51
CA ASP A 160 10.21 -1.83 -11.68
C ASP A 160 10.01 -0.53 -12.48
N LEU A 161 8.78 -0.06 -12.60
CA LEU A 161 8.42 1.23 -13.19
C LEU A 161 9.08 2.40 -12.44
N ILE A 162 8.94 2.43 -11.11
CA ILE A 162 9.50 3.52 -10.29
C ILE A 162 11.04 3.46 -10.28
N GLU A 163 11.63 2.26 -10.29
CA GLU A 163 13.08 2.08 -10.30
C GLU A 163 13.72 2.28 -11.67
N ASN A 164 12.94 2.64 -12.69
CA ASN A 164 13.42 2.87 -14.07
C ASN A 164 14.08 1.65 -14.71
N LYS A 165 13.65 0.44 -14.34
CA LYS A 165 14.17 -0.84 -14.86
C LYS A 165 13.36 -1.37 -16.06
N ASP A 166 12.64 -0.50 -16.76
CA ASP A 166 11.50 -0.86 -17.58
C ASP A 166 11.76 -1.46 -18.93
N GLN A 167 11.02 -2.53 -19.18
CA GLN A 167 10.62 -2.99 -20.52
C GLN A 167 9.08 -2.94 -20.74
N PHE A 168 8.26 -2.62 -19.72
CA PHE A 168 6.80 -2.80 -19.76
C PHE A 168 5.97 -1.53 -19.60
N VAL A 169 6.61 -0.37 -19.53
CA VAL A 169 5.91 0.90 -19.38
C VAL A 169 6.09 1.76 -20.60
N SER A 170 4.98 2.03 -21.26
CA SER A 170 4.92 3.01 -22.33
C SER A 170 4.67 4.40 -21.72
N THR A 171 5.62 5.30 -21.90
CA THR A 171 5.46 6.73 -21.61
C THR A 171 5.04 7.46 -22.87
N THR A 172 3.96 7.01 -23.49
CA THR A 172 3.44 7.66 -24.70
C THR A 172 2.48 8.78 -24.29
N GLY A 173 2.73 9.99 -24.74
CA GLY A 173 1.83 11.14 -24.51
C GLY A 173 1.84 11.72 -23.08
N GLY A 174 2.92 11.52 -22.29
CA GLY A 174 3.02 12.07 -20.93
C GLY A 174 2.21 11.34 -19.87
N GLN A 175 1.72 10.12 -20.17
CA GLN A 175 0.99 9.25 -19.25
C GLN A 175 1.78 7.98 -19.01
N VAL A 176 1.70 7.47 -17.79
CA VAL A 176 2.27 6.19 -17.36
C VAL A 176 1.16 5.15 -17.39
N THR A 177 1.28 4.15 -18.26
CA THR A 177 0.28 3.10 -18.45
C THR A 177 0.83 1.74 -18.04
N LEU A 178 0.03 0.97 -17.29
CA LEU A 178 0.32 -0.41 -16.91
C LEU A 178 -0.40 -1.37 -17.87
N GLU A 179 0.33 -2.25 -18.52
CA GLU A 179 -0.25 -3.35 -19.30
C GLU A 179 -0.79 -4.44 -18.37
N TYR A 180 -2.08 -4.39 -18.05
CA TYR A 180 -2.71 -5.44 -17.24
C TYR A 180 -3.11 -6.69 -18.05
N GLY A 181 -2.96 -6.66 -19.36
CA GLY A 181 -3.31 -7.76 -20.25
C GLY A 181 -2.58 -9.06 -19.92
N SER A 182 -1.31 -8.99 -19.54
CA SER A 182 -0.50 -10.16 -19.13
C SER A 182 -0.98 -10.76 -17.78
N ILE A 183 -1.39 -9.93 -16.84
CA ILE A 183 -1.91 -10.35 -15.53
C ILE A 183 -3.25 -11.07 -15.69
N ILE A 184 -4.14 -10.50 -16.52
CA ILE A 184 -5.44 -11.08 -16.83
C ILE A 184 -5.27 -12.39 -17.59
N ALA A 185 -4.32 -12.48 -18.51
CA ALA A 185 -4.05 -13.70 -19.28
C ALA A 185 -3.57 -14.86 -18.39
N ASP A 186 -2.67 -14.61 -17.46
CA ASP A 186 -2.21 -15.62 -16.52
C ASP A 186 -3.33 -16.07 -15.55
N LEU A 187 -4.12 -15.12 -15.05
CA LEU A 187 -5.28 -15.39 -14.21
C LEU A 187 -6.32 -16.25 -14.95
N ALA A 188 -6.64 -15.88 -16.18
CA ALA A 188 -7.60 -16.59 -17.01
C ALA A 188 -7.12 -18.01 -17.36
N THR A 189 -5.83 -18.19 -17.64
CA THR A 189 -5.24 -19.51 -17.87
C THR A 189 -5.38 -20.42 -16.65
N ARG A 190 -5.17 -19.89 -15.46
CA ARG A 190 -5.33 -20.61 -14.20
C ARG A 190 -6.78 -20.94 -13.86
N LEU A 191 -7.72 -20.16 -14.38
CA LEU A 191 -9.16 -20.41 -14.30
C LEU A 191 -9.67 -21.39 -15.37
N GLY A 192 -8.78 -22.01 -16.13
CA GLY A 192 -9.10 -23.00 -17.16
C GLY A 192 -9.54 -22.40 -18.50
N VAL A 193 -9.32 -21.09 -18.70
CA VAL A 193 -9.53 -20.46 -20.02
C VAL A 193 -8.33 -20.77 -20.90
N SER A 194 -8.57 -21.29 -22.09
CA SER A 194 -7.47 -21.66 -22.98
C SER A 194 -6.64 -20.44 -23.41
N PRO A 195 -5.31 -20.56 -23.55
CA PRO A 195 -4.47 -19.47 -24.04
C PRO A 195 -4.93 -18.90 -25.40
N ALA A 196 -5.47 -19.75 -26.27
CA ALA A 196 -6.03 -19.33 -27.56
C ALA A 196 -7.25 -18.40 -27.38
N THR A 197 -8.15 -18.73 -26.45
CA THR A 197 -9.30 -17.87 -26.13
C THR A 197 -8.86 -16.53 -25.57
N ILE A 198 -7.85 -16.50 -24.71
CA ILE A 198 -7.29 -15.28 -24.13
C ILE A 198 -6.69 -14.41 -25.25
N SER A 199 -5.87 -15.00 -26.12
CA SER A 199 -5.26 -14.30 -27.25
C SER A 199 -6.31 -13.71 -28.19
N ASN A 200 -7.38 -14.45 -28.46
CA ASN A 200 -8.49 -13.98 -29.28
C ASN A 200 -9.23 -12.81 -28.64
N ILE A 201 -9.48 -12.86 -27.33
CA ILE A 201 -10.11 -11.76 -26.59
C ILE A 201 -9.20 -10.51 -26.57
N GLN A 202 -7.90 -10.67 -26.32
CA GLN A 202 -6.94 -9.57 -26.37
C GLN A 202 -6.85 -8.95 -27.76
N GLY A 203 -6.80 -9.77 -28.81
CA GLY A 203 -6.85 -9.33 -30.20
C GLY A 203 -8.10 -8.52 -30.50
N LEU A 204 -9.28 -9.03 -30.08
CA LEU A 204 -10.55 -8.34 -30.23
C LEU A 204 -10.56 -6.98 -29.51
N VAL A 205 -10.11 -6.93 -28.27
CA VAL A 205 -10.05 -5.68 -27.48
C VAL A 205 -9.14 -4.66 -28.15
N ARG A 206 -7.96 -5.08 -28.61
CA ARG A 206 -7.00 -4.20 -29.28
C ARG A 206 -7.57 -3.65 -30.59
N GLU A 207 -8.14 -4.50 -31.43
CA GLU A 207 -8.72 -4.11 -32.68
C GLU A 207 -9.97 -3.23 -32.50
N TYR A 208 -10.85 -3.61 -31.55
CA TYR A 208 -12.00 -2.80 -31.15
C TYR A 208 -11.58 -1.38 -30.74
N SER A 209 -10.58 -1.25 -29.89
CA SER A 209 -10.16 0.05 -29.39
C SER A 209 -9.45 0.88 -30.46
N THR A 210 -8.59 0.30 -31.28
CA THR A 210 -7.82 1.05 -32.29
C THR A 210 -8.69 1.43 -33.48
N ASN A 211 -9.30 0.47 -34.12
CA ASN A 211 -10.04 0.70 -35.36
C ASN A 211 -11.36 1.43 -35.11
N LEU A 212 -12.09 1.02 -34.06
CA LEU A 212 -13.35 1.67 -33.72
C LEU A 212 -13.12 3.11 -33.22
N ARG A 213 -12.11 3.35 -32.40
CA ARG A 213 -11.75 4.70 -31.95
C ARG A 213 -11.43 5.61 -33.13
N GLN A 214 -10.59 5.15 -34.05
CA GLN A 214 -10.25 5.94 -35.24
C GLN A 214 -11.50 6.26 -36.05
N GLY A 215 -12.37 5.26 -36.30
CA GLY A 215 -13.62 5.45 -37.02
C GLY A 215 -14.58 6.42 -36.31
N LEU A 216 -14.72 6.31 -35.00
CA LEU A 216 -15.55 7.21 -34.18
C LEU A 216 -15.03 8.64 -34.18
N THR A 217 -13.71 8.86 -34.02
CA THR A 217 -13.10 10.21 -34.07
C THR A 217 -13.28 10.84 -35.45
N THR A 218 -13.10 10.08 -36.51
CA THR A 218 -13.35 10.54 -37.87
C THR A 218 -14.84 10.89 -38.08
N ALA A 219 -15.75 10.05 -37.56
CA ALA A 219 -17.19 10.35 -37.63
C ALA A 219 -17.55 11.64 -36.84
N GLU A 220 -17.01 11.84 -35.65
CA GLU A 220 -17.23 13.07 -34.85
C GLU A 220 -16.79 14.33 -35.62
N THR A 221 -15.58 14.32 -36.17
CA THR A 221 -15.05 15.45 -36.97
C THR A 221 -15.93 15.73 -38.18
N ASN A 222 -16.35 14.71 -38.91
CA ASN A 222 -17.20 14.86 -40.07
C ASN A 222 -18.63 15.31 -39.74
N ILE A 223 -19.20 14.85 -38.61
CA ILE A 223 -20.50 15.33 -38.13
C ILE A 223 -20.43 16.85 -37.85
N GLN A 224 -19.36 17.31 -37.19
CA GLN A 224 -19.17 18.74 -36.90
C GLN A 224 -19.01 19.55 -38.20
N ALA A 225 -18.23 19.06 -39.17
CA ALA A 225 -18.08 19.71 -40.45
C ALA A 225 -19.41 19.82 -41.22
N VAL A 226 -20.17 18.73 -41.27
CA VAL A 226 -21.51 18.72 -41.94
C VAL A 226 -22.47 19.68 -41.23
N ARG A 227 -22.51 19.72 -39.89
CA ARG A 227 -23.34 20.66 -39.12
C ARG A 227 -23.00 22.12 -39.44
N ALA A 228 -21.69 22.44 -39.46
CA ALA A 228 -21.22 23.78 -39.81
C ALA A 228 -21.64 24.16 -41.25
N SER A 229 -21.51 23.24 -42.19
CA SER A 229 -21.93 23.46 -43.60
C SER A 229 -23.45 23.55 -43.74
N LEU A 230 -24.24 22.76 -43.03
CA LEU A 230 -25.71 22.82 -43.01
C LEU A 230 -26.26 24.08 -42.43
N ALA A 231 -25.60 24.68 -41.42
CA ALA A 231 -25.98 25.96 -40.83
C ALA A 231 -25.90 27.13 -41.88
N GLN A 232 -25.12 26.96 -42.92
CA GLN A 232 -24.96 27.96 -44.00
C GLN A 232 -25.94 27.73 -45.18
N VAL A 233 -26.74 26.63 -45.16
CA VAL A 233 -27.68 26.32 -46.22
C VAL A 233 -28.87 27.30 -46.18
N LYS A 234 -28.96 28.17 -47.19
CA LYS A 234 -30.08 29.09 -47.38
C LYS A 234 -30.97 28.57 -48.50
N GLN A 235 -32.29 28.60 -48.28
CA GLN A 235 -33.32 28.29 -49.30
C GLN A 235 -33.24 26.90 -49.94
N GLY A 236 -32.70 25.88 -49.28
CA GLY A 236 -32.71 24.50 -49.77
C GLY A 236 -31.68 24.18 -50.87
N GLN A 237 -30.75 25.09 -51.15
CA GLN A 237 -29.65 24.86 -52.09
C GLN A 237 -28.39 24.43 -51.30
N LEU A 238 -27.86 23.24 -51.62
CA LEU A 238 -26.59 22.76 -51.05
C LEU A 238 -25.42 23.40 -51.83
N SER A 239 -24.49 23.99 -51.08
CA SER A 239 -23.21 24.37 -51.65
C SER A 239 -22.42 23.15 -52.12
N SER A 240 -21.45 23.33 -53.01
CA SER A 240 -20.53 22.27 -53.40
C SER A 240 -19.79 21.68 -52.22
N GLN A 241 -19.39 22.52 -51.27
CA GLN A 241 -18.73 22.10 -50.02
C GLN A 241 -19.66 21.21 -49.15
N THR A 242 -20.91 21.66 -48.89
CA THR A 242 -21.89 20.87 -48.11
C THR A 242 -22.16 19.52 -48.73
N ARG A 243 -22.23 19.46 -50.06
CA ARG A 243 -22.41 18.17 -50.75
C ARG A 243 -21.22 17.26 -50.61
N GLN A 244 -20.00 17.78 -50.69
CA GLN A 244 -18.77 17.02 -50.48
C GLN A 244 -18.65 16.54 -49.03
N ASP A 245 -18.96 17.41 -48.04
CA ASP A 245 -18.95 17.02 -46.63
C ASP A 245 -19.94 15.88 -46.32
N LEU A 246 -21.15 15.94 -46.90
CA LEU A 246 -22.16 14.86 -46.80
C LEU A 246 -21.69 13.57 -47.44
N GLN A 247 -21.04 13.64 -48.60
CA GLN A 247 -20.48 12.45 -49.28
C GLN A 247 -19.34 11.82 -48.45
N THR A 248 -18.46 12.68 -47.88
CA THR A 248 -17.36 12.25 -47.02
C THR A 248 -17.89 11.57 -45.76
N LEU A 249 -18.92 12.15 -45.13
CA LEU A 249 -19.56 11.56 -43.97
C LEU A 249 -20.20 10.20 -44.27
N SER A 250 -20.93 10.09 -45.43
CA SER A 250 -21.52 8.82 -45.86
C SER A 250 -20.46 7.74 -46.12
N THR A 251 -19.35 8.09 -46.79
CA THR A 251 -18.25 7.14 -47.04
C THR A 251 -17.60 6.66 -45.73
N ASN A 252 -17.35 7.58 -44.80
CA ASN A 252 -16.75 7.25 -43.51
C ASN A 252 -17.73 6.47 -42.61
N ALA A 253 -19.03 6.76 -42.68
CA ALA A 253 -20.06 5.99 -41.99
C ALA A 253 -20.09 4.54 -42.50
N ALA A 254 -20.01 4.31 -43.82
CA ALA A 254 -19.94 2.97 -44.42
C ALA A 254 -18.67 2.20 -44.00
N ALA A 255 -17.51 2.89 -43.93
CA ALA A 255 -16.27 2.29 -43.41
C ALA A 255 -16.40 1.88 -41.93
N LEU A 256 -17.02 2.75 -41.12
CA LEU A 256 -17.29 2.44 -39.71
C LEU A 256 -18.27 1.29 -39.54
N GLN A 257 -19.32 1.20 -40.37
CA GLN A 257 -20.24 0.06 -40.41
C GLN A 257 -19.50 -1.25 -40.69
N THR A 258 -18.58 -1.25 -41.66
CA THR A 258 -17.76 -2.43 -41.95
C THR A 258 -16.95 -2.88 -40.73
N THR A 259 -16.34 -1.95 -40.04
CA THR A 259 -15.59 -2.20 -38.77
C THR A 259 -16.51 -2.77 -37.70
N VAL A 260 -17.70 -2.18 -37.54
CA VAL A 260 -18.71 -2.65 -36.56
C VAL A 260 -19.18 -4.06 -36.88
N ALA A 261 -19.47 -4.35 -38.16
CA ALA A 261 -19.91 -5.68 -38.61
C ALA A 261 -18.84 -6.75 -38.38
N ASP A 262 -17.57 -6.45 -38.64
CA ASP A 262 -16.46 -7.36 -38.38
C ASP A 262 -16.28 -7.65 -36.88
N LEU A 263 -16.37 -6.65 -36.05
CA LEU A 263 -16.34 -6.79 -34.60
C LEU A 263 -17.52 -7.62 -34.08
N GLN A 264 -18.73 -7.41 -34.58
CA GLN A 264 -19.89 -8.21 -34.22
C GLN A 264 -19.71 -9.70 -34.64
N LYS A 265 -19.10 -9.93 -35.81
CA LYS A 265 -18.79 -11.29 -36.27
C LYS A 265 -17.78 -11.95 -35.31
N LYS A 266 -16.72 -11.27 -34.93
CA LYS A 266 -15.70 -11.79 -34.00
C LYS A 266 -16.30 -12.06 -32.61
N ILE A 267 -17.15 -11.16 -32.10
CA ILE A 267 -17.85 -11.36 -30.82
C ILE A 267 -18.73 -12.63 -30.90
N ARG A 268 -19.44 -12.86 -32.00
CA ARG A 268 -20.27 -14.07 -32.17
C ARG A 268 -19.45 -15.35 -32.11
N VAL A 269 -18.22 -15.35 -32.62
CA VAL A 269 -17.32 -16.53 -32.59
C VAL A 269 -16.74 -16.76 -31.18
N ILE A 270 -16.35 -15.70 -30.48
CA ILE A 270 -15.69 -15.78 -29.18
C ILE A 270 -16.67 -16.01 -28.04
N LYS A 271 -17.88 -15.43 -28.11
CA LYS A 271 -18.88 -15.49 -27.03
C LYS A 271 -19.19 -16.90 -26.52
N PRO A 272 -19.42 -17.94 -27.34
CA PRO A 272 -19.70 -19.29 -26.85
C PRO A 272 -18.49 -19.95 -26.18
N GLN A 273 -17.26 -19.50 -26.46
CA GLN A 273 -16.02 -20.03 -25.91
C GLN A 273 -15.59 -19.26 -24.64
N ALA A 274 -16.23 -18.12 -24.35
CA ALA A 274 -15.91 -17.29 -23.22
C ALA A 274 -16.58 -17.81 -21.93
N PRO A 275 -15.96 -17.65 -20.76
CA PRO A 275 -16.58 -17.90 -19.46
C PRO A 275 -17.92 -17.17 -19.32
N ALA A 276 -18.85 -17.74 -18.55
CA ALA A 276 -20.22 -17.22 -18.39
C ALA A 276 -20.26 -15.74 -17.99
N GLN A 277 -19.29 -15.31 -17.15
CA GLN A 277 -19.15 -13.91 -16.71
C GLN A 277 -18.82 -12.95 -17.85
N LEU A 278 -18.01 -13.40 -18.82
CA LEU A 278 -17.66 -12.60 -20.00
C LEU A 278 -18.73 -12.63 -21.08
N GLN A 279 -19.57 -13.65 -21.13
CA GLN A 279 -20.64 -13.76 -22.12
C GLN A 279 -21.67 -12.63 -22.02
N SER A 280 -21.99 -12.18 -20.80
CA SER A 280 -22.86 -11.02 -20.56
C SER A 280 -22.23 -9.73 -21.08
N THR A 281 -20.94 -9.51 -20.78
CA THR A 281 -20.18 -8.33 -21.24
C THR A 281 -20.08 -8.30 -22.76
N LEU A 282 -19.78 -9.45 -23.39
CA LEU A 282 -19.73 -9.56 -24.84
C LEU A 282 -21.12 -9.35 -25.49
N SER A 283 -22.19 -9.77 -24.81
CA SER A 283 -23.58 -9.52 -25.28
C SER A 283 -23.93 -8.03 -25.22
N ASN A 284 -23.56 -7.35 -24.12
CA ASN A 284 -23.77 -5.90 -23.98
C ASN A 284 -22.96 -5.11 -25.03
N LEU A 285 -21.72 -5.54 -25.31
CA LEU A 285 -20.88 -4.93 -26.34
C LEU A 285 -21.53 -5.16 -27.74
N ALA A 286 -22.01 -6.35 -28.04
CA ALA A 286 -22.70 -6.65 -29.28
C ALA A 286 -23.97 -5.79 -29.45
N GLY A 287 -24.73 -5.56 -28.37
CA GLY A 287 -25.89 -4.66 -28.35
C GLY A 287 -25.52 -3.22 -28.66
N LEU A 288 -24.43 -2.71 -28.05
CA LEU A 288 -23.94 -1.35 -28.30
C LEU A 288 -23.47 -1.16 -29.76
N LEU A 289 -22.80 -2.17 -30.33
CA LEU A 289 -22.39 -2.16 -31.74
C LEU A 289 -23.59 -2.24 -32.69
N SER A 290 -24.62 -2.98 -32.32
CA SER A 290 -25.87 -3.07 -33.12
C SER A 290 -26.64 -1.74 -33.12
N ASP A 291 -26.70 -1.04 -31.96
CA ASP A 291 -27.32 0.29 -31.90
C ASP A 291 -26.54 1.31 -32.72
N LEU A 292 -25.19 1.27 -32.67
CA LEU A 292 -24.34 2.14 -33.51
C LEU A 292 -24.59 1.87 -35.02
N ASP A 293 -24.62 0.62 -35.43
CA ASP A 293 -24.87 0.24 -36.81
C ASP A 293 -26.24 0.72 -37.32
N ALA A 294 -27.29 0.56 -36.52
CA ALA A 294 -28.62 1.06 -36.84
C ALA A 294 -28.66 2.58 -37.03
N ARG A 295 -27.91 3.34 -36.18
CA ARG A 295 -27.82 4.81 -36.29
C ARG A 295 -27.03 5.24 -37.53
N LEU A 296 -25.93 4.56 -37.83
CA LEU A 296 -25.16 4.80 -39.06
C LEU A 296 -26.00 4.54 -40.30
N THR A 297 -26.80 3.45 -40.33
CA THR A 297 -27.72 3.14 -41.41
C THR A 297 -28.81 4.21 -41.58
N ALA A 298 -29.40 4.66 -40.46
CA ALA A 298 -30.42 5.71 -40.50
C ALA A 298 -29.82 7.05 -40.99
N LEU A 299 -28.63 7.38 -40.58
CA LEU A 299 -27.91 8.58 -41.03
C LEU A 299 -27.63 8.50 -42.54
N ASP A 300 -27.10 7.40 -43.05
CA ASP A 300 -26.79 7.24 -44.47
C ASP A 300 -28.06 7.37 -45.36
N GLN A 301 -29.20 6.82 -44.93
CA GLN A 301 -30.49 7.00 -45.58
C GLN A 301 -30.90 8.50 -45.63
N GLN A 302 -30.72 9.24 -44.52
CA GLN A 302 -31.04 10.68 -44.51
C GLN A 302 -30.09 11.49 -45.38
N ILE A 303 -28.78 11.19 -45.34
CA ILE A 303 -27.80 11.80 -46.23
C ILE A 303 -28.16 11.57 -47.68
N SER A 304 -28.47 10.33 -48.06
CA SER A 304 -28.90 9.97 -49.43
C SER A 304 -30.16 10.72 -49.87
N ALA A 305 -31.14 10.87 -48.95
CA ALA A 305 -32.36 11.66 -49.24
C ALA A 305 -32.05 13.15 -49.46
N VAL A 306 -31.16 13.76 -48.70
CA VAL A 306 -30.72 15.16 -48.86
C VAL A 306 -29.94 15.33 -50.17
N LEU A 307 -29.03 14.41 -50.47
CA LEU A 307 -28.25 14.47 -51.72
C LEU A 307 -29.12 14.34 -52.99
N LYS A 308 -30.18 13.49 -52.93
CA LYS A 308 -31.12 13.30 -54.03
C LYS A 308 -32.11 14.46 -54.20
N ASN A 309 -32.62 14.97 -53.10
CA ASN A 309 -33.59 16.07 -53.08
C ASN A 309 -33.28 17.04 -51.92
N PRO A 310 -32.51 18.09 -52.14
CA PRO A 310 -32.06 19.06 -51.11
C PRO A 310 -33.20 20.01 -50.70
N SER A 311 -34.31 19.46 -50.21
CA SER A 311 -35.42 20.26 -49.67
C SER A 311 -35.18 20.65 -48.21
N LYS A 312 -35.74 21.79 -47.79
CA LYS A 312 -35.69 22.22 -46.36
C LYS A 312 -36.18 21.12 -45.42
N ALA A 313 -37.21 20.36 -45.83
CA ALA A 313 -37.76 19.28 -45.04
C ALA A 313 -36.78 18.10 -44.85
N ASN A 314 -35.99 17.75 -45.86
CA ASN A 314 -34.99 16.69 -45.76
C ASN A 314 -33.76 17.16 -44.95
N VAL A 315 -33.34 18.40 -45.06
CA VAL A 315 -32.25 19.00 -44.27
C VAL A 315 -32.65 19.03 -42.78
N VAL A 316 -33.88 19.42 -42.44
CA VAL A 316 -34.39 19.44 -41.05
C VAL A 316 -34.44 18.03 -40.45
N LYS A 317 -34.72 16.98 -41.24
CA LYS A 317 -34.69 15.59 -40.76
C LYS A 317 -33.29 15.05 -40.49
N LEU A 318 -32.28 15.59 -41.17
CA LEU A 318 -30.88 15.16 -41.02
C LEU A 318 -30.27 15.59 -39.66
N ASP A 319 -30.64 16.77 -39.15
CA ASP A 319 -30.06 17.32 -37.92
C ASP A 319 -30.31 16.43 -36.69
N PRO A 320 -31.52 15.91 -36.40
CA PRO A 320 -31.71 15.00 -35.27
C PRO A 320 -30.97 13.66 -35.46
N ALA A 321 -30.78 13.18 -36.67
CA ALA A 321 -30.01 11.96 -36.93
C ALA A 321 -28.51 12.18 -36.64
N LEU A 322 -27.97 13.35 -37.04
CA LEU A 322 -26.61 13.77 -36.72
C LEU A 322 -26.42 13.93 -35.19
N ALA A 323 -27.36 14.59 -34.50
CA ALA A 323 -27.31 14.74 -33.06
C ALA A 323 -27.35 13.42 -32.31
N ALA A 324 -28.20 12.49 -32.76
CA ALA A 324 -28.31 11.17 -32.14
C ALA A 324 -27.04 10.33 -32.33
N LEU A 325 -26.39 10.42 -33.50
CA LEU A 325 -25.12 9.76 -33.75
C LEU A 325 -23.98 10.42 -32.98
N GLU A 326 -23.89 11.73 -32.97
CA GLU A 326 -22.87 12.49 -32.20
C GLU A 326 -22.90 12.16 -30.72
N SER A 327 -24.07 12.19 -30.09
CA SER A 327 -24.24 11.79 -28.68
C SER A 327 -23.75 10.38 -28.42
N ARG A 328 -24.00 9.45 -29.35
CA ARG A 328 -23.56 8.06 -29.21
C ARG A 328 -22.05 7.91 -29.41
N VAL A 329 -21.51 8.56 -30.41
CA VAL A 329 -20.06 8.60 -30.70
C VAL A 329 -19.30 9.16 -29.49
N THR A 330 -19.71 10.30 -28.96
CA THR A 330 -19.11 10.91 -27.77
C THR A 330 -19.22 10.00 -26.55
N THR A 331 -20.38 9.35 -26.35
CA THR A 331 -20.54 8.39 -25.24
C THR A 331 -19.58 7.21 -25.37
N LEU A 332 -19.37 6.70 -26.57
CA LEU A 332 -18.44 5.58 -26.81
C LEU A 332 -16.98 6.02 -26.66
N LEU A 333 -16.62 7.19 -27.21
CA LEU A 333 -15.26 7.75 -27.12
C LEU A 333 -14.84 8.02 -25.67
N ASN A 334 -15.79 8.44 -24.82
CA ASN A 334 -15.52 8.71 -23.40
C ASN A 334 -15.39 7.45 -22.53
N ARG A 335 -15.62 6.26 -23.07
CA ARG A 335 -15.37 5.03 -22.32
C ARG A 335 -13.89 4.72 -22.21
N GLN A 336 -13.40 4.50 -20.99
CA GLN A 336 -11.98 4.22 -20.71
C GLN A 336 -11.41 3.03 -21.52
N VAL A 337 -12.23 2.01 -21.79
CA VAL A 337 -11.84 0.84 -22.61
C VAL A 337 -11.45 1.24 -24.04
N ILE A 338 -12.00 2.34 -24.57
CA ILE A 338 -11.68 2.85 -25.91
C ILE A 338 -10.48 3.78 -25.87
N GLN A 339 -10.28 4.50 -24.77
CA GLN A 339 -9.16 5.44 -24.64
C GLN A 339 -7.83 4.71 -24.42
N HIS A 340 -7.81 3.65 -23.60
CA HIS A 340 -6.61 2.92 -23.21
C HIS A 340 -6.87 1.41 -23.21
N PRO A 341 -6.85 0.75 -24.41
CA PRO A 341 -7.17 -0.68 -24.53
C PRO A 341 -6.07 -1.56 -23.94
N GLY A 342 -6.37 -2.24 -22.86
CA GLY A 342 -5.42 -3.13 -22.20
C GLY A 342 -4.41 -2.41 -21.30
N GLU A 343 -4.55 -1.09 -21.17
CA GLU A 343 -3.68 -0.25 -20.37
C GLU A 343 -4.49 0.45 -19.28
N LEU A 344 -3.99 0.43 -18.06
CA LEU A 344 -4.51 1.23 -16.96
C LEU A 344 -3.63 2.48 -16.82
N VAL A 345 -4.20 3.66 -17.04
CA VAL A 345 -3.49 4.92 -16.75
C VAL A 345 -3.35 5.04 -15.24
N LEU A 346 -2.13 4.91 -14.76
CA LEU A 346 -1.80 4.99 -13.34
C LEU A 346 -1.61 6.43 -12.88
N MET A 347 -0.89 7.23 -13.67
CA MET A 347 -0.54 8.60 -13.31
C MET A 347 0.04 9.37 -14.51
N GLN A 348 0.26 10.69 -14.32
CA GLN A 348 1.00 11.51 -15.26
C GLN A 348 2.51 11.34 -15.05
N SER A 349 3.30 11.47 -16.12
CA SER A 349 4.77 11.32 -16.07
C SER A 349 5.46 12.28 -15.10
N SER A 350 4.91 13.48 -14.90
CA SER A 350 5.40 14.45 -13.91
C SER A 350 5.23 13.99 -12.46
N GLN A 351 4.22 13.16 -12.19
CA GLN A 351 4.02 12.54 -10.86
C GLN A 351 4.98 11.37 -10.64
N LEU A 352 5.35 10.66 -11.73
CA LEU A 352 6.29 9.55 -11.66
C LEU A 352 7.69 10.01 -11.22
N SER A 353 8.21 11.12 -11.76
CA SER A 353 9.52 11.65 -11.35
C SER A 353 9.57 11.98 -9.86
N GLY A 354 8.50 12.60 -9.32
CA GLY A 354 8.38 12.86 -7.88
C GLY A 354 8.35 11.59 -7.04
N LEU A 355 7.72 10.51 -7.52
CA LEU A 355 7.72 9.22 -6.84
C LEU A 355 9.09 8.53 -6.92
N GLN A 356 9.81 8.63 -8.03
CA GLN A 356 11.17 8.09 -8.17
C GLN A 356 12.13 8.76 -7.20
N ASP A 357 12.08 10.08 -7.08
CA ASP A 357 12.87 10.84 -6.12
C ASP A 357 12.52 10.43 -4.68
N LEU A 358 11.22 10.30 -4.37
CA LEU A 358 10.75 9.86 -3.05
C LEU A 358 11.27 8.47 -2.70
N VAL A 359 11.20 7.51 -3.64
CA VAL A 359 11.69 6.14 -3.44
C VAL A 359 13.21 6.12 -3.27
N GLY A 360 13.94 6.92 -4.06
CA GLY A 360 15.39 7.09 -3.92
C GLY A 360 15.78 7.61 -2.53
N VAL A 361 15.10 8.66 -2.06
CA VAL A 361 15.26 9.20 -0.71
C VAL A 361 14.89 8.16 0.34
N LEU A 362 13.75 7.48 0.19
CA LEU A 362 13.28 6.47 1.14
C LEU A 362 14.25 5.30 1.27
N ARG A 363 14.85 4.84 0.16
CA ARG A 363 15.87 3.79 0.16
C ARG A 363 17.14 4.25 0.88
N SER A 364 17.61 5.45 0.59
CA SER A 364 18.80 6.03 1.23
C SER A 364 18.56 6.24 2.72
N VAL A 365 17.43 6.81 3.10
CA VAL A 365 17.02 7.05 4.49
C VAL A 365 16.84 5.72 5.24
N GLY A 366 16.24 4.71 4.62
CA GLY A 366 16.05 3.38 5.20
C GLY A 366 17.36 2.67 5.55
N PHE A 367 18.45 2.94 4.81
CA PHE A 367 19.78 2.38 5.09
C PHE A 367 20.62 3.27 6.01
N VAL A 368 20.62 4.58 5.80
CA VAL A 368 21.49 5.53 6.53
C VAL A 368 21.01 5.76 7.96
N LEU A 369 19.70 5.89 8.21
CA LEU A 369 19.18 6.20 9.55
C LEU A 369 19.47 5.13 10.61
N PRO A 370 19.37 3.81 10.35
CA PRO A 370 19.75 2.78 11.32
C PRO A 370 21.22 2.89 11.73
N ILE A 371 22.11 3.12 10.73
CA ILE A 371 23.54 3.27 10.95
C ILE A 371 23.82 4.54 11.77
N LEU A 372 23.18 5.64 11.42
CA LEU A 372 23.30 6.90 12.14
C LEU A 372 22.83 6.76 13.60
N ALA A 373 21.67 6.13 13.83
CA ALA A 373 21.18 5.88 15.19
C ALA A 373 22.19 5.05 16.01
N LEU A 374 22.75 3.99 15.41
CA LEU A 374 23.78 3.16 16.02
C LEU A 374 25.01 3.99 16.37
N LEU A 375 25.55 4.77 15.43
CA LEU A 375 26.74 5.62 15.65
C LEU A 375 26.48 6.65 16.74
N LEU A 376 25.31 7.24 16.83
CA LEU A 376 24.94 8.18 17.89
C LEU A 376 24.89 7.50 19.25
N TYR A 377 24.33 6.29 19.37
CA TYR A 377 24.35 5.52 20.62
C TYR A 377 25.76 5.09 21.01
N LEU A 378 26.58 4.64 20.04
CA LEU A 378 27.98 4.32 20.26
C LEU A 378 28.80 5.54 20.71
N GLY A 379 28.59 6.68 20.06
CA GLY A 379 29.17 7.97 20.44
C GLY A 379 28.80 8.37 21.86
N ALA A 380 27.52 8.22 22.24
CA ALA A 380 27.06 8.48 23.59
C ALA A 380 27.77 7.61 24.64
N LEU A 381 27.92 6.30 24.36
CA LEU A 381 28.64 5.38 25.24
C LEU A 381 30.14 5.67 25.29
N TYR A 382 30.76 6.05 24.16
CA TYR A 382 32.17 6.43 24.10
C TYR A 382 32.49 7.69 24.89
N LEU A 383 31.65 8.74 24.78
CA LEU A 383 31.80 9.98 25.52
C LEU A 383 31.55 9.81 27.03
N ALA A 384 30.86 8.76 27.42
CA ALA A 384 30.52 8.48 28.82
C ALA A 384 31.66 7.80 29.60
N ARG A 385 32.94 7.97 29.20
CA ARG A 385 34.09 7.45 29.92
C ARG A 385 34.06 7.90 31.38
N GLY A 386 34.07 6.94 32.33
CA GLY A 386 33.99 7.18 33.76
C GLY A 386 32.60 7.04 34.38
N TRP A 387 31.52 7.03 33.59
CA TRP A 387 30.13 6.81 34.05
C TRP A 387 29.30 5.97 33.06
N ARG A 388 29.97 5.02 32.36
CA ARG A 388 29.38 4.15 31.33
C ARG A 388 28.11 3.45 31.77
N ARG A 389 28.01 3.06 33.04
CA ARG A 389 26.83 2.42 33.60
C ARG A 389 25.56 3.28 33.47
N GLU A 390 25.64 4.56 33.89
CA GLU A 390 24.50 5.49 33.79
C GLU A 390 24.16 5.75 32.34
N ALA A 391 25.15 5.82 31.47
CA ALA A 391 24.98 5.96 30.03
C ALA A 391 24.29 4.75 29.40
N MET A 392 24.66 3.52 29.78
CA MET A 392 23.97 2.29 29.31
C MET A 392 22.49 2.28 29.69
N ILE A 393 22.16 2.66 30.93
CA ILE A 393 20.76 2.76 31.38
C ILE A 393 20.03 3.86 30.57
N SER A 394 20.69 5.01 30.31
CA SER A 394 20.10 6.08 29.50
C SER A 394 19.88 5.66 28.04
N VAL A 395 20.84 4.97 27.43
CA VAL A 395 20.73 4.40 26.08
C VAL A 395 19.60 3.38 26.03
N GLY A 396 19.57 2.43 26.96
CA GLY A 396 18.48 1.44 27.05
C GLY A 396 17.11 2.09 27.24
N GLY A 397 17.04 3.14 28.08
CA GLY A 397 15.83 3.95 28.27
C GLY A 397 15.40 4.67 26.99
N GLY A 398 16.35 5.23 26.23
CA GLY A 398 16.09 5.86 24.92
C GLY A 398 15.57 4.87 23.87
N ILE A 399 16.20 3.71 23.77
CA ILE A 399 15.78 2.62 22.87
C ILE A 399 14.36 2.13 23.25
N LEU A 400 14.11 1.92 24.55
CA LEU A 400 12.81 1.50 25.05
C LEU A 400 11.73 2.54 24.78
N ALA A 401 12.03 3.83 25.02
CA ALA A 401 11.12 4.92 24.72
C ALA A 401 10.79 4.99 23.21
N ALA A 402 11.78 4.83 22.33
CA ALA A 402 11.56 4.78 20.88
C ALA A 402 10.61 3.63 20.50
N ALA A 403 10.81 2.43 21.04
CA ALA A 403 9.94 1.29 20.80
C ALA A 403 8.50 1.54 21.29
N LEU A 404 8.34 2.11 22.49
CA LEU A 404 7.03 2.45 23.05
C LEU A 404 6.32 3.52 22.23
N ILE A 405 7.03 4.55 21.75
CA ILE A 405 6.49 5.58 20.87
C ILE A 405 5.89 4.92 19.62
N ILE A 406 6.63 4.01 18.97
CA ILE A 406 6.13 3.30 17.78
C ILE A 406 4.89 2.47 18.09
N LEU A 407 4.87 1.72 19.20
CA LEU A 407 3.71 0.89 19.58
C LEU A 407 2.46 1.73 19.88
N VAL A 408 2.64 2.86 20.58
CA VAL A 408 1.54 3.80 20.88
C VAL A 408 1.06 4.48 19.61
N THR A 409 1.96 5.00 18.79
CA THR A 409 1.63 5.67 17.51
C THR A 409 0.90 4.71 16.58
N ARG A 410 1.36 3.45 16.44
CA ARG A 410 0.67 2.42 15.66
C ARG A 410 -0.77 2.22 16.13
N ARG A 411 -1.00 2.17 17.43
CA ARG A 411 -2.34 1.98 18.02
C ARG A 411 -3.23 3.20 17.77
N LEU A 412 -2.70 4.40 17.93
CA LEU A 412 -3.45 5.65 17.71
C LEU A 412 -3.80 5.83 16.23
N ILE A 413 -2.83 5.63 15.33
CA ILE A 413 -3.06 5.72 13.89
C ILE A 413 -4.06 4.64 13.44
N GLY A 414 -3.94 3.40 13.95
CA GLY A 414 -4.90 2.33 13.64
C GLY A 414 -6.33 2.71 14.00
N GLY A 415 -6.54 3.26 15.19
CA GLY A 415 -7.85 3.76 15.59
C GLY A 415 -8.35 4.91 14.70
N ALA A 416 -7.47 5.86 14.35
CA ALA A 416 -7.82 6.97 13.48
C ALA A 416 -8.15 6.50 12.05
N VAL A 417 -7.36 5.58 11.47
CA VAL A 417 -7.60 5.00 10.13
C VAL A 417 -8.94 4.25 10.11
N VAL A 418 -9.18 3.37 11.08
CA VAL A 418 -10.46 2.63 11.17
C VAL A 418 -11.64 3.60 11.24
N ASN A 419 -11.57 4.63 12.08
CA ASN A 419 -12.67 5.58 12.24
C ASN A 419 -12.85 6.53 11.04
N SER A 420 -11.79 6.82 10.27
CA SER A 420 -11.88 7.73 9.11
C SER A 420 -12.33 7.03 7.83
N VAL A 421 -12.00 5.74 7.67
CA VAL A 421 -12.32 4.97 6.45
C VAL A 421 -13.69 4.30 6.54
N VAL A 422 -14.16 4.01 7.75
CA VAL A 422 -15.36 3.21 7.96
C VAL A 422 -16.61 4.07 8.11
N SER A 423 -17.52 3.94 7.14
CA SER A 423 -18.84 4.58 7.17
C SER A 423 -19.89 3.75 7.94
N SER A 424 -19.65 2.46 8.20
CA SER A 424 -20.56 1.55 8.90
C SER A 424 -19.83 0.64 9.88
N ASP A 425 -20.45 0.34 11.02
CA ASP A 425 -19.86 -0.49 12.07
C ASP A 425 -19.54 -1.93 11.62
N SER A 426 -20.26 -2.44 10.62
CA SER A 426 -20.06 -3.79 10.06
C SER A 426 -18.71 -3.97 9.38
N VAL A 427 -18.10 -2.91 8.83
CA VAL A 427 -16.81 -2.98 8.13
C VAL A 427 -15.61 -2.82 9.07
N LYS A 428 -15.82 -2.32 10.29
CA LYS A 428 -14.75 -2.07 11.27
C LYS A 428 -13.86 -3.29 11.55
N PRO A 429 -14.39 -4.51 11.77
CA PRO A 429 -13.55 -5.69 12.03
C PRO A 429 -12.59 -5.98 10.88
N ALA A 430 -13.07 -5.93 9.64
CA ALA A 430 -12.26 -6.18 8.45
C ALA A 430 -11.14 -5.13 8.28
N VAL A 431 -11.45 -3.84 8.44
CA VAL A 431 -10.44 -2.76 8.35
C VAL A 431 -9.41 -2.88 9.48
N THR A 432 -9.85 -3.24 10.68
CA THR A 432 -8.94 -3.48 11.82
C THR A 432 -8.01 -4.66 11.53
N ALA A 433 -8.53 -5.77 11.00
CA ALA A 433 -7.74 -6.93 10.62
C ALA A 433 -6.70 -6.58 9.53
N ILE A 434 -7.10 -5.84 8.51
CA ILE A 434 -6.18 -5.37 7.46
C ILE A 434 -5.08 -4.50 8.07
N TRP A 435 -5.42 -3.53 8.94
CA TRP A 435 -4.44 -2.69 9.62
C TRP A 435 -3.47 -3.51 10.47
N ASP A 436 -3.96 -4.49 11.22
CA ASP A 436 -3.14 -5.34 12.08
C ASP A 436 -2.16 -6.20 11.28
N ILE A 437 -2.57 -6.72 10.12
CA ILE A 437 -1.72 -7.49 9.20
C ILE A 437 -0.67 -6.57 8.57
N VAL A 438 -1.06 -5.44 7.98
CA VAL A 438 -0.17 -4.51 7.29
C VAL A 438 0.85 -3.89 8.25
N SER A 439 0.41 -3.47 9.44
CA SER A 439 1.29 -2.88 10.47
C SER A 439 1.99 -3.91 11.36
N GLY A 440 1.74 -5.21 11.14
CA GLY A 440 2.33 -6.31 11.92
C GLY A 440 3.85 -6.30 11.92
N GLY A 441 4.47 -6.05 10.77
CA GLY A 441 5.92 -5.93 10.64
C GLY A 441 6.52 -4.79 11.48
N LEU A 442 5.82 -3.65 11.57
CA LEU A 442 6.23 -2.54 12.43
C LEU A 442 6.15 -2.89 13.92
N ARG A 443 5.05 -3.56 14.33
CA ARG A 443 4.89 -4.07 15.70
C ARG A 443 6.01 -5.02 16.09
N GLN A 444 6.32 -5.98 15.22
CA GLN A 444 7.36 -6.98 15.48
C GLN A 444 8.74 -6.35 15.66
N ARG A 445 9.10 -5.38 14.79
CA ARG A 445 10.34 -4.62 14.91
C ARG A 445 10.39 -3.80 16.19
N ALA A 446 9.27 -3.15 16.57
CA ALA A 446 9.19 -2.38 17.81
C ALA A 446 9.35 -3.27 19.06
N LEU A 447 8.74 -4.45 19.08
CA LEU A 447 8.93 -5.42 20.18
C LEU A 447 10.38 -5.89 20.27
N PHE A 448 11.04 -6.13 19.14
CA PHE A 448 12.47 -6.46 19.09
C PHE A 448 13.32 -5.36 19.73
N VAL A 449 13.14 -4.11 19.28
CA VAL A 449 13.87 -2.94 19.80
C VAL A 449 13.59 -2.76 21.30
N LEU A 450 12.35 -3.03 21.75
CA LEU A 450 11.99 -2.99 23.16
C LEU A 450 12.80 -3.99 23.99
N VAL A 451 12.92 -5.25 23.52
CA VAL A 451 13.72 -6.28 24.19
C VAL A 451 15.19 -5.87 24.28
N VAL A 452 15.74 -5.31 23.19
CA VAL A 452 17.12 -4.77 23.19
C VAL A 452 17.26 -3.65 24.23
N GLY A 453 16.33 -2.70 24.30
CA GLY A 453 16.33 -1.61 25.28
C GLY A 453 16.30 -2.11 26.71
N VAL A 454 15.45 -3.09 27.00
CA VAL A 454 15.40 -3.78 28.30
C VAL A 454 16.74 -4.46 28.61
N GLY A 455 17.34 -5.15 27.64
CA GLY A 455 18.65 -5.78 27.78
C GLY A 455 19.75 -4.77 28.18
N PHE A 456 19.79 -3.58 27.57
CA PHE A 456 20.73 -2.52 27.96
C PHE A 456 20.48 -2.00 29.37
N ILE A 457 19.22 -1.83 29.79
CA ILE A 457 18.87 -1.41 31.15
C ILE A 457 19.30 -2.48 32.15
N VAL A 458 18.96 -3.75 31.90
CA VAL A 458 19.34 -4.87 32.78
C VAL A 458 20.86 -4.98 32.89
N GLY A 459 21.58 -4.94 31.77
CA GLY A 459 23.04 -4.93 31.74
C GLY A 459 23.64 -3.79 32.55
N GLY A 460 23.12 -2.56 32.37
CA GLY A 460 23.53 -1.39 33.14
C GLY A 460 23.24 -1.51 34.64
N VAL A 461 22.11 -2.11 35.02
CA VAL A 461 21.77 -2.36 36.44
C VAL A 461 22.65 -3.45 37.02
N LEU A 462 22.89 -4.55 36.33
CA LEU A 462 23.74 -5.66 36.76
C LEU A 462 25.21 -5.25 36.86
N ALA A 463 25.67 -4.27 36.08
CA ALA A 463 26.98 -3.66 36.22
C ALA A 463 27.15 -2.79 37.50
N GLY A 464 26.08 -2.60 38.28
CA GLY A 464 26.06 -1.75 39.47
C GLY A 464 26.47 -2.43 40.78
N PRO A 465 26.65 -1.63 41.85
CA PRO A 465 26.95 -2.15 43.19
C PRO A 465 25.72 -2.58 43.99
N GLY A 466 24.54 -2.69 43.34
CA GLY A 466 23.27 -3.05 43.99
C GLY A 466 23.27 -4.48 44.57
N ARG A 467 22.51 -4.71 45.64
CA ARG A 467 22.40 -6.02 46.30
C ARG A 467 21.97 -7.14 45.31
N HIS A 468 21.04 -6.87 44.46
CA HIS A 468 20.58 -7.82 43.42
C HIS A 468 21.66 -8.10 42.35
N ALA A 469 22.39 -7.07 41.91
CA ALA A 469 23.50 -7.22 40.98
C ALA A 469 24.64 -8.07 41.57
N MET A 470 24.98 -7.84 42.87
CA MET A 470 25.98 -8.64 43.57
C MET A 470 25.52 -10.10 43.77
N ALA A 471 24.23 -10.34 44.05
CA ALA A 471 23.71 -11.69 44.19
C ALA A 471 23.80 -12.46 42.86
N VAL A 472 23.37 -11.86 41.75
CA VAL A 472 23.46 -12.46 40.41
C VAL A 472 24.92 -12.73 40.02
N ARG A 473 25.83 -11.79 40.26
CA ARG A 473 27.25 -11.99 39.97
C ARG A 473 27.86 -13.11 40.83
N ARG A 474 27.53 -13.17 42.14
CA ARG A 474 27.99 -14.28 43.01
C ARG A 474 27.47 -15.64 42.54
N PHE A 475 26.25 -15.69 42.01
CA PHE A 475 25.68 -16.91 41.46
C PHE A 475 26.34 -17.29 40.13
N LEU A 476 26.60 -16.33 39.23
CA LEU A 476 27.20 -16.60 37.92
C LEU A 476 28.73 -16.75 37.96
N ALA A 477 29.40 -16.12 38.91
CA ALA A 477 30.86 -16.10 38.99
C ALA A 477 31.53 -17.49 38.99
N PRO A 478 31.05 -18.52 39.73
CA PRO A 478 31.67 -19.84 39.65
C PRO A 478 31.51 -20.46 38.27
N TYR A 479 30.34 -20.36 37.64
CA TYR A 479 30.10 -20.89 36.28
C TYR A 479 30.93 -20.23 35.21
N LEU A 480 31.12 -18.89 35.29
CA LEU A 480 31.95 -18.14 34.36
C LEU A 480 33.45 -18.45 34.55
N ARG A 481 33.87 -18.77 35.78
CA ARG A 481 35.26 -19.07 36.08
C ARG A 481 35.63 -20.52 35.74
N ASP A 482 34.76 -21.46 36.09
CA ASP A 482 35.05 -22.91 35.99
C ASP A 482 34.67 -23.47 34.63
N HIS A 483 33.65 -22.90 33.96
CA HIS A 483 33.15 -23.36 32.65
C HIS A 483 32.82 -22.22 31.69
N PRO A 484 33.77 -21.33 31.33
CA PRO A 484 33.48 -20.18 30.50
C PRO A 484 32.92 -20.55 29.13
N ILE A 485 33.45 -21.62 28.52
CA ILE A 485 33.00 -22.10 27.20
C ILE A 485 31.51 -22.52 27.24
N VAL A 486 31.09 -23.20 28.30
CA VAL A 486 29.68 -23.63 28.45
C VAL A 486 28.75 -22.44 28.57
N VAL A 487 29.10 -21.44 29.38
CA VAL A 487 28.29 -20.23 29.55
C VAL A 487 28.19 -19.43 28.25
N TYR A 488 29.31 -19.20 27.55
CA TYR A 488 29.29 -18.52 26.26
C TYR A 488 28.52 -19.33 25.21
N SER A 489 28.65 -20.67 25.19
CA SER A 489 27.86 -21.51 24.29
C SER A 489 26.37 -21.46 24.56
N VAL A 490 25.95 -21.48 25.82
CA VAL A 490 24.53 -21.33 26.20
C VAL A 490 24.00 -19.95 25.77
N VAL A 491 24.75 -18.89 26.04
CA VAL A 491 24.38 -17.55 25.59
C VAL A 491 24.30 -17.46 24.06
N ALA A 492 25.27 -18.04 23.35
CA ALA A 492 25.29 -18.09 21.88
C ALA A 492 24.08 -18.90 21.34
N VAL A 493 23.76 -20.04 21.92
CA VAL A 493 22.61 -20.87 21.53
C VAL A 493 21.29 -20.13 21.82
N LEU A 494 21.15 -19.51 22.99
CA LEU A 494 19.98 -18.69 23.30
C LEU A 494 19.84 -17.49 22.35
N PHE A 495 20.95 -16.88 21.99
CA PHE A 495 20.98 -15.80 21.01
C PHE A 495 20.60 -16.27 19.61
N LEU A 496 21.16 -17.43 19.16
CA LEU A 496 20.77 -18.04 17.89
C LEU A 496 19.31 -18.48 17.86
N LEU A 497 18.84 -19.10 18.93
CA LEU A 497 17.42 -19.47 19.08
C LEU A 497 16.51 -18.24 19.05
N TRP A 498 16.92 -17.15 19.71
CA TRP A 498 16.22 -15.88 19.66
C TRP A 498 16.19 -15.28 18.25
N LEU A 499 17.31 -15.37 17.50
CA LEU A 499 17.39 -14.98 16.08
C LEU A 499 16.43 -15.80 15.20
N THR A 500 16.28 -17.11 15.44
CA THR A 500 15.39 -17.96 14.64
C THR A 500 13.90 -17.77 14.95
N ILE A 501 13.56 -17.42 16.18
CA ILE A 501 12.17 -17.14 16.60
C ILE A 501 11.68 -15.78 16.07
N MET A 502 12.59 -14.88 15.68
CA MET A 502 12.25 -13.58 15.13
C MET A 502 12.31 -13.57 13.60
N PRO A 503 11.19 -13.73 12.89
CA PRO A 503 11.14 -13.76 11.42
C PRO A 503 11.45 -12.41 10.75
N ALA A 504 11.82 -11.39 11.53
CA ALA A 504 12.11 -10.04 11.03
C ALA A 504 13.57 -9.84 10.55
N ILE A 505 14.42 -10.87 10.61
CA ILE A 505 15.85 -10.73 10.26
C ILE A 505 16.07 -11.21 8.83
N ASN A 506 15.51 -10.50 7.86
CA ASN A 506 15.77 -10.77 6.45
C ASN A 506 16.92 -9.93 5.86
N ASN A 507 17.54 -9.03 6.65
CA ASN A 507 18.61 -8.15 6.16
C ASN A 507 19.90 -8.36 6.96
N LEU A 508 20.98 -8.68 6.27
CA LEU A 508 22.34 -8.80 6.83
C LEU A 508 22.74 -7.60 7.70
N GLY A 509 22.28 -6.39 7.36
CA GLY A 509 22.54 -5.17 8.14
C GLY A 509 21.98 -5.21 9.57
N GLN A 510 20.84 -5.86 9.80
CA GLN A 510 20.27 -6.00 11.15
C GLN A 510 21.07 -7.00 12.00
N VAL A 511 21.57 -8.07 11.38
CA VAL A 511 22.49 -9.03 12.04
C VAL A 511 23.77 -8.34 12.48
N ILE A 512 24.36 -7.52 11.60
CA ILE A 512 25.59 -6.77 11.89
C ILE A 512 25.36 -5.80 13.07
N VAL A 513 24.24 -5.09 13.10
CA VAL A 513 23.88 -4.18 14.20
C VAL A 513 23.75 -4.92 15.52
N ILE A 514 23.10 -6.09 15.52
CA ILE A 514 22.92 -6.91 16.71
C ILE A 514 24.24 -7.46 17.22
N VAL A 515 25.08 -7.99 16.32
CA VAL A 515 26.41 -8.50 16.65
C VAL A 515 27.30 -7.38 17.18
N ALA A 516 27.28 -6.20 16.55
CA ALA A 516 28.04 -5.04 17.01
C ALA A 516 27.60 -4.58 18.41
N LEU A 517 26.28 -4.56 18.68
CA LEU A 517 25.74 -4.23 20.00
C LEU A 517 26.09 -5.29 21.05
N ALA A 518 26.09 -6.57 20.70
CA ALA A 518 26.47 -7.67 21.58
C ALA A 518 27.96 -7.61 21.93
N LEU A 519 28.84 -7.36 20.94
CA LEU A 519 30.29 -7.18 21.14
C LEU A 519 30.63 -5.96 21.96
N LEU A 520 29.81 -4.90 21.93
CA LEU A 520 30.00 -3.70 22.76
C LEU A 520 29.51 -3.88 24.20
N ALA A 521 28.57 -4.79 24.42
CA ALA A 521 28.09 -5.12 25.76
C ALA A 521 29.00 -6.08 26.51
N ALA A 522 29.85 -6.84 25.81
CA ALA A 522 30.87 -7.72 26.37
C ALA A 522 32.15 -6.95 26.75
#